data_b1cdc913b022519d78436fa06b72e2a3
#
_entry.id   b1cdc913b022519d78436fa06b72e2a3
#
_cell.length_a   1.000
_cell.length_b   1.000
_cell.length_c   1.000
_cell.angle_alpha   90.00
_cell.angle_beta   90.00
_cell.angle_gamma   90.00
#
_symmetry.space_group_name_H-M   'P 1'
#
loop_
_entity.id
_entity.type
_entity.pdbx_description
1 polymer ?
#
loop_
_entity_poly.entity_id
_entity_poly.type
_entity_poly.pdbx_seq_one_letter_code
_entity_poly.pdbx_strand_id
1 'polypeptide(L)'
;MAVASSAQAQKADDKAPEDQFRNKQFPSAFECKPCHALQFRQWSASPHAYANLSPVFVAVENQTKDKTNGTSGTTCSRCHAPLAAVLDVMQISNMKRAQFAREGEDFLGPVVEGITCVVCHRFDKRYAKRSARALITEGDIFAPIFGPTNNDIQAETQKDTRLALVTEPGKKGRPIHKRVEHYPFLRASIFCGNCHSSRLPTGFHNEETFDEYRTSPSAVAGVTCQDCHMGKVPGEAKGFDKGPAAVIGKTETKHRRLSNHSMPGPDFSVLHPGIFPHNQDAVKLANYEQWLQFDHEKGWGTDEFEDNVADDHKFPQFWQDQDLRYEARDILDEQFKTLNYANEQRLAVMKAGYKVEDFVVEKANLSDGLKFKIKLRNAVLGHNAPTGFIHERMVFFQITVTDSRGNVVFRSGDRDPNGDLRERPSRYVRAGKLPLDTQLFNLQSHFMVHNFFGGERTQQRTTPFSRTTRPFVRPPINPTAILMRPNGTRTKKSGIEPGGFRWAAYEVDGDKLKAGETYTLHMKLIAQAEPAFFIDVQSSAGVGLDYNFSLRELTKRVVDVSIDIWEQTQSVTIKQEGGV
;
A
#
# COMPACT_ATOMS: atom_id res chain seq x y z
N MET A 1 -23.92 -22.03 57.63
CA MET A 1 -23.62 -20.57 57.47
C MET A 1 -22.70 -20.43 56.26
N ALA A 2 -23.28 -20.02 55.14
CA ALA A 2 -22.52 -19.75 53.90
C ALA A 2 -22.19 -18.28 53.87
N VAL A 3 -20.92 -17.92 53.87
CA VAL A 3 -20.45 -16.55 53.70
C VAL A 3 -20.39 -16.30 52.20
N ALA A 4 -21.33 -15.49 51.72
CA ALA A 4 -21.30 -14.97 50.37
C ALA A 4 -20.28 -13.82 50.35
N SER A 5 -19.12 -14.04 49.73
CA SER A 5 -18.18 -12.97 49.37
C SER A 5 -18.69 -12.25 48.13
N SER A 6 -19.21 -11.06 48.30
CA SER A 6 -19.51 -10.13 47.21
C SER A 6 -18.19 -9.54 46.70
N ALA A 7 -17.68 -10.12 45.64
CA ALA A 7 -16.66 -9.47 44.81
C ALA A 7 -17.35 -8.31 44.08
N GLN A 8 -17.31 -7.11 44.64
CA GLN A 8 -17.52 -5.89 43.85
C GLN A 8 -16.33 -5.76 42.90
N ALA A 9 -16.55 -6.09 41.66
CA ALA A 9 -15.64 -5.69 40.58
C ALA A 9 -15.61 -4.15 40.59
N GLN A 10 -14.52 -3.60 41.07
CA GLN A 10 -14.17 -2.22 40.85
C GLN A 10 -14.14 -2.02 39.33
N LYS A 11 -15.11 -1.28 38.79
CA LYS A 11 -14.99 -0.74 37.43
C LYS A 11 -13.74 0.13 37.45
N ALA A 12 -12.67 -0.39 36.86
CA ALA A 12 -11.51 0.44 36.55
C ALA A 12 -12.01 1.64 35.77
N ASP A 13 -11.60 2.82 36.19
CA ASP A 13 -11.90 4.04 35.46
C ASP A 13 -11.04 4.04 34.20
N ASP A 14 -11.58 3.45 33.11
CA ASP A 14 -10.87 3.27 31.83
C ASP A 14 -10.57 4.60 31.10
N LYS A 15 -10.98 5.74 31.70
CA LYS A 15 -10.77 7.07 31.10
C LYS A 15 -9.39 7.70 31.38
N ALA A 16 -8.71 7.31 32.42
CA ALA A 16 -7.46 7.94 32.82
C ALA A 16 -6.30 7.76 31.83
N PRO A 17 -6.10 6.61 31.16
CA PRO A 17 -5.07 6.46 30.13
C PRO A 17 -5.38 7.25 28.86
N GLU A 18 -6.64 7.32 28.45
CA GLU A 18 -7.06 7.98 27.19
C GLU A 18 -6.84 9.49 27.23
N ASP A 19 -7.10 10.14 28.36
CA ASP A 19 -6.85 11.57 28.52
C ASP A 19 -5.36 11.95 28.50
N GLN A 20 -4.47 11.04 28.84
CA GLN A 20 -3.02 11.25 28.74
C GLN A 20 -2.54 11.23 27.28
N PHE A 21 -3.23 10.51 26.39
CA PHE A 21 -2.87 10.34 24.98
C PHE A 21 -3.60 11.34 24.07
N ARG A 22 -4.66 11.98 24.55
CA ARG A 22 -5.42 12.98 23.80
C ARG A 22 -4.58 14.22 23.54
N ASN A 23 -4.17 14.41 22.29
CA ASN A 23 -3.68 15.67 21.69
C ASN A 23 -2.42 16.34 22.29
N LYS A 24 -1.78 15.81 23.31
CA LYS A 24 -0.64 16.51 23.94
C LYS A 24 0.73 15.99 23.53
N GLN A 25 0.81 14.76 23.03
CA GLN A 25 2.08 14.11 22.72
C GLN A 25 2.49 14.20 21.26
N PHE A 26 1.54 14.20 20.35
CA PHE A 26 1.80 14.28 18.90
C PHE A 26 0.71 15.10 18.21
N PRO A 27 1.06 16.11 17.39
CA PRO A 27 0.10 16.82 16.57
C PRO A 27 -0.37 15.95 15.40
N SER A 28 -1.63 16.11 15.02
CA SER A 28 -2.20 15.55 13.81
C SER A 28 -1.62 16.23 12.56
N ALA A 29 -1.61 15.54 11.43
CA ALA A 29 -1.30 16.13 10.13
C ALA A 29 -2.24 17.30 9.78
N PHE A 30 -3.46 17.29 10.29
CA PHE A 30 -4.41 18.40 10.11
C PHE A 30 -3.96 19.70 10.78
N GLU A 31 -3.18 19.63 11.85
CA GLU A 31 -2.58 20.82 12.47
C GLU A 31 -1.43 21.39 11.61
N CYS A 32 -0.80 20.57 10.79
CA CYS A 32 0.23 20.99 9.84
C CYS A 32 -0.35 21.58 8.55
N LYS A 33 -1.54 21.10 8.12
CA LYS A 33 -2.23 21.48 6.86
C LYS A 33 -2.33 22.98 6.64
N PRO A 34 -2.69 23.85 7.62
CA PRO A 34 -2.87 25.26 7.37
C PRO A 34 -1.65 26.02 6.83
N CYS A 35 -0.44 25.48 7.10
CA CYS A 35 0.82 26.05 6.60
C CYS A 35 1.48 25.17 5.52
N HIS A 36 1.25 23.87 5.57
CA HIS A 36 1.87 22.86 4.69
C HIS A 36 0.83 22.17 3.78
N ALA A 37 -0.07 22.94 3.18
CA ALA A 37 -1.20 22.41 2.40
C ALA A 37 -0.77 21.51 1.23
N LEU A 38 0.32 21.85 0.53
CA LEU A 38 0.85 21.05 -0.56
C LEU A 38 1.32 19.67 -0.07
N GLN A 39 2.13 19.66 0.99
CA GLN A 39 2.68 18.44 1.58
C GLN A 39 1.57 17.57 2.17
N PHE A 40 0.59 18.20 2.83
CA PHE A 40 -0.60 17.50 3.33
C PHE A 40 -1.38 16.83 2.20
N ARG A 41 -1.68 17.54 1.10
CA ARG A 41 -2.40 16.98 -0.04
C ARG A 41 -1.66 15.79 -0.67
N GLN A 42 -0.34 15.90 -0.83
CA GLN A 42 0.48 14.81 -1.37
C GLN A 42 0.49 13.59 -0.44
N TRP A 43 0.60 13.80 0.87
CA TRP A 43 0.64 12.76 1.87
C TRP A 43 -0.74 12.11 2.10
N SER A 44 -1.82 12.90 2.14
CA SER A 44 -3.16 12.45 2.59
C SER A 44 -3.75 11.28 1.78
N ALA A 45 -3.32 11.10 0.53
CA ALA A 45 -3.70 9.96 -0.31
C ALA A 45 -2.53 9.02 -0.61
N SER A 46 -1.39 9.17 0.08
CA SER A 46 -0.21 8.33 -0.12
C SER A 46 -0.37 6.94 0.51
N PRO A 47 0.42 5.95 0.06
CA PRO A 47 0.49 4.66 0.74
C PRO A 47 0.89 4.76 2.20
N HIS A 48 1.65 5.77 2.60
CA HIS A 48 2.02 6.01 3.99
C HIS A 48 0.83 6.43 4.85
N ALA A 49 -0.02 7.32 4.37
CA ALA A 49 -1.25 7.70 5.06
C ALA A 49 -2.26 6.55 5.13
N TYR A 50 -2.27 5.70 4.10
CA TYR A 50 -3.15 4.54 3.99
C TYR A 50 -2.70 3.34 4.84
N ALA A 51 -1.42 3.26 5.21
CA ALA A 51 -0.77 2.05 5.76
C ALA A 51 -1.51 1.44 6.96
N ASN A 52 -2.09 2.27 7.83
CA ASN A 52 -2.85 1.82 8.99
C ASN A 52 -4.31 1.45 8.67
N LEU A 53 -4.86 2.02 7.61
CA LEU A 53 -6.26 1.85 7.21
C LEU A 53 -6.46 0.69 6.22
N SER A 54 -5.40 0.13 5.66
CA SER A 54 -5.49 -0.97 4.70
C SER A 54 -6.23 -2.16 5.31
N PRO A 55 -7.36 -2.61 4.70
CA PRO A 55 -8.10 -3.78 5.19
C PRO A 55 -7.24 -5.04 5.24
N VAL A 56 -6.30 -5.16 4.29
CA VAL A 56 -5.37 -6.29 4.23
C VAL A 56 -4.38 -6.24 5.40
N PHE A 57 -3.79 -5.07 5.66
CA PHE A 57 -2.91 -4.90 6.82
C PHE A 57 -3.64 -5.20 8.14
N VAL A 58 -4.82 -4.63 8.34
CA VAL A 58 -5.64 -4.83 9.55
C VAL A 58 -5.93 -6.31 9.77
N ALA A 59 -6.27 -7.03 8.71
CA ALA A 59 -6.52 -8.47 8.78
C ALA A 59 -5.28 -9.27 9.15
N VAL A 60 -4.14 -8.98 8.55
CA VAL A 60 -2.86 -9.65 8.86
C VAL A 60 -2.44 -9.40 10.30
N GLU A 61 -2.57 -8.16 10.77
CA GLU A 61 -2.23 -7.79 12.14
C GLU A 61 -3.15 -8.48 13.15
N ASN A 62 -4.47 -8.43 12.93
CA ASN A 62 -5.45 -9.10 13.81
C ASN A 62 -5.22 -10.62 13.85
N GLN A 63 -5.05 -11.25 12.68
CA GLN A 63 -4.76 -12.67 12.61
C GLN A 63 -3.45 -13.03 13.32
N THR A 64 -2.43 -12.19 13.19
CA THR A 64 -1.15 -12.40 13.84
C THR A 64 -1.28 -12.31 15.35
N LYS A 65 -1.97 -11.30 15.88
CA LYS A 65 -2.25 -11.13 17.31
C LYS A 65 -3.05 -12.31 17.86
N ASP A 66 -4.12 -12.69 17.18
CA ASP A 66 -4.95 -13.83 17.58
C ASP A 66 -4.14 -15.12 17.66
N LYS A 67 -3.38 -15.44 16.64
CA LYS A 67 -2.55 -16.66 16.56
C LYS A 67 -1.37 -16.67 17.52
N THR A 68 -0.95 -15.54 18.01
CA THR A 68 0.17 -15.40 18.94
C THR A 68 -0.27 -15.09 20.37
N ASN A 69 -1.59 -15.04 20.65
CA ASN A 69 -2.16 -14.54 21.90
C ASN A 69 -1.56 -13.18 22.30
N GLY A 70 -1.43 -12.26 21.35
CA GLY A 70 -0.87 -10.92 21.55
C GLY A 70 0.66 -10.85 21.68
N THR A 71 1.37 -11.99 21.71
CA THR A 71 2.84 -11.98 21.90
C THR A 71 3.64 -11.46 20.70
N SER A 72 3.00 -11.24 19.56
CA SER A 72 3.61 -10.51 18.43
C SER A 72 3.88 -9.05 18.77
N GLY A 73 3.20 -8.50 19.78
CA GLY A 73 3.34 -7.11 20.20
C GLY A 73 3.12 -6.13 19.05
N THR A 74 3.99 -5.14 18.95
CA THR A 74 3.93 -4.07 17.94
C THR A 74 4.72 -4.37 16.65
N THR A 75 4.93 -5.65 16.31
CA THR A 75 5.85 -6.03 15.21
C THR A 75 5.47 -5.41 13.86
N CYS A 76 4.20 -5.44 13.48
CA CYS A 76 3.73 -4.88 12.21
C CYS A 76 3.47 -3.37 12.32
N SER A 77 2.84 -2.96 13.40
CA SER A 77 2.43 -1.58 13.63
C SER A 77 3.57 -0.59 13.78
N ARG A 78 4.78 -1.03 14.17
CA ARG A 78 5.95 -0.12 14.16
C ARG A 78 6.19 0.54 12.81
N CYS A 79 5.83 -0.14 11.71
CA CYS A 79 5.96 0.40 10.36
C CYS A 79 4.64 0.98 9.83
N HIS A 80 3.50 0.35 10.14
CA HIS A 80 2.20 0.73 9.56
C HIS A 80 1.41 1.73 10.41
N ALA A 81 1.63 1.73 11.73
CA ALA A 81 0.99 2.64 12.69
C ALA A 81 1.99 3.05 13.78
N PRO A 82 3.08 3.77 13.44
CA PRO A 82 4.20 3.99 14.37
C PRO A 82 3.81 4.70 15.64
N LEU A 83 2.89 5.67 15.60
CA LEU A 83 2.42 6.36 16.80
C LEU A 83 1.60 5.43 17.71
N ALA A 84 0.76 4.59 17.14
CA ALA A 84 0.05 3.56 17.89
C ALA A 84 1.01 2.60 18.61
N ALA A 85 2.10 2.24 17.91
CA ALA A 85 3.13 1.37 18.47
C ALA A 85 3.94 2.03 19.60
N VAL A 86 4.20 3.33 19.51
CA VAL A 86 4.91 4.10 20.55
C VAL A 86 4.05 4.30 21.78
N LEU A 87 2.77 4.58 21.59
CA LEU A 87 1.81 4.82 22.67
C LEU A 87 1.23 3.54 23.27
N ASP A 88 1.54 2.38 22.69
CA ASP A 88 1.01 1.06 23.09
C ASP A 88 -0.53 0.97 23.08
N VAL A 89 -1.16 1.77 22.20
CA VAL A 89 -2.63 1.84 22.05
C VAL A 89 -3.16 0.92 20.96
N MET A 90 -2.62 -0.27 20.87
CA MET A 90 -2.79 -1.19 19.78
C MET A 90 -4.07 -2.04 19.82
N GLN A 91 -5.22 -1.42 19.98
CA GLN A 91 -6.50 -2.08 19.65
C GLN A 91 -6.96 -1.62 18.26
N ILE A 92 -6.49 -2.31 17.22
CA ILE A 92 -6.79 -1.98 15.82
C ILE A 92 -8.29 -1.95 15.53
N SER A 93 -9.11 -2.74 16.26
CA SER A 93 -10.56 -2.69 16.15
C SER A 93 -11.16 -1.30 16.38
N ASN A 94 -10.51 -0.46 17.16
CA ASN A 94 -10.98 0.90 17.43
C ASN A 94 -10.33 1.94 16.51
N MET A 95 -9.18 1.64 15.89
CA MET A 95 -8.42 2.62 15.10
C MET A 95 -9.09 3.02 13.80
N LYS A 96 -9.87 2.14 13.18
CA LYS A 96 -10.57 2.42 11.92
C LYS A 96 -11.67 3.48 12.02
N ARG A 97 -12.27 3.65 13.20
CA ARG A 97 -13.29 4.66 13.47
C ARG A 97 -12.72 5.95 14.06
N ALA A 98 -11.51 5.92 14.54
CA ALA A 98 -10.95 6.97 15.35
C ALA A 98 -10.77 8.31 14.62
N GLN A 99 -10.53 8.30 13.29
CA GLN A 99 -10.50 9.55 12.53
C GLN A 99 -11.85 10.27 12.47
N PHE A 100 -12.97 9.54 12.68
CA PHE A 100 -14.33 10.05 12.71
C PHE A 100 -14.89 10.21 14.13
N ALA A 101 -14.09 9.91 15.16
CA ALA A 101 -14.51 10.12 16.53
C ALA A 101 -14.62 11.62 16.84
N ARG A 102 -15.70 12.02 17.49
CA ARG A 102 -15.94 13.41 17.92
C ARG A 102 -15.22 13.68 19.23
N GLU A 103 -15.02 14.97 19.53
CA GLU A 103 -14.47 15.38 20.82
C GLU A 103 -15.33 14.81 21.96
N GLY A 104 -14.72 14.03 22.84
CA GLY A 104 -15.43 13.31 23.92
C GLY A 104 -15.71 11.83 23.65
N GLU A 105 -15.55 11.35 22.42
CA GLU A 105 -15.55 9.92 22.04
C GLU A 105 -14.11 9.39 22.01
N ASP A 106 -13.91 8.11 21.70
CA ASP A 106 -12.60 7.45 21.61
C ASP A 106 -11.75 8.00 20.44
N PHE A 107 -11.40 9.28 20.50
CA PHE A 107 -10.61 9.96 19.47
C PHE A 107 -9.12 9.65 19.65
N LEU A 108 -8.57 8.82 18.79
CA LEU A 108 -7.16 8.45 18.79
C LEU A 108 -6.27 9.44 18.01
N GLY A 109 -6.85 10.50 17.41
CA GLY A 109 -6.11 11.58 16.76
C GLY A 109 -5.08 11.08 15.75
N PRO A 110 -3.81 11.53 15.85
CA PRO A 110 -2.76 11.21 14.87
C PRO A 110 -2.38 9.74 14.82
N VAL A 111 -2.82 8.91 15.77
CA VAL A 111 -2.51 7.48 15.85
C VAL A 111 -3.06 6.71 14.63
N VAL A 112 -4.18 7.17 14.07
CA VAL A 112 -4.83 6.51 12.91
C VAL A 112 -4.31 7.01 11.56
N GLU A 113 -3.45 8.01 11.54
CA GLU A 113 -2.97 8.65 10.31
C GLU A 113 -1.85 7.87 9.61
N GLY A 114 -1.57 6.62 10.01
CA GLY A 114 -0.50 5.81 9.44
C GLY A 114 0.89 6.41 9.71
N ILE A 115 1.70 6.56 8.68
CA ILE A 115 2.99 7.23 8.77
C ILE A 115 2.76 8.73 8.54
N THR A 116 2.35 9.41 9.61
CA THR A 116 2.02 10.85 9.59
C THR A 116 3.26 11.75 9.65
N CYS A 117 3.08 13.06 9.52
CA CYS A 117 4.14 14.06 9.43
C CYS A 117 5.21 13.90 10.52
N VAL A 118 4.78 13.78 11.77
CA VAL A 118 5.69 13.71 12.93
C VAL A 118 6.44 12.39 13.01
N VAL A 119 5.96 11.32 12.39
CA VAL A 119 6.72 10.07 12.32
C VAL A 119 8.08 10.30 11.64
N CYS A 120 8.12 11.10 10.57
CA CYS A 120 9.36 11.44 9.90
C CYS A 120 10.05 12.65 10.55
N HIS A 121 9.28 13.69 10.88
CA HIS A 121 9.85 14.96 11.33
C HIS A 121 10.15 15.03 12.84
N ARG A 122 9.95 13.93 13.58
CA ARG A 122 10.39 13.75 14.98
C ARG A 122 11.07 12.42 15.25
N PHE A 123 11.50 11.72 14.20
CA PHE A 123 12.17 10.43 14.29
C PHE A 123 13.61 10.60 14.82
N ASP A 124 13.92 10.03 15.97
CA ASP A 124 15.25 10.18 16.60
C ASP A 124 16.23 9.08 16.12
N LYS A 125 17.29 9.50 15.46
CA LYS A 125 18.37 8.64 14.95
C LYS A 125 19.02 7.77 16.02
N ARG A 126 19.10 8.22 17.26
CA ARG A 126 19.84 7.52 18.34
C ARG A 126 19.33 6.10 18.56
N TYR A 127 18.06 5.86 18.27
CA TYR A 127 17.40 4.57 18.42
C TYR A 127 17.13 3.86 17.10
N ALA A 128 17.49 4.48 15.98
CA ALA A 128 17.23 3.94 14.65
C ALA A 128 17.89 2.57 14.47
N LYS A 129 17.06 1.56 14.34
CA LYS A 129 17.42 0.17 14.05
C LYS A 129 16.47 -0.38 13.02
N ARG A 130 16.88 -1.47 12.36
CA ARG A 130 15.96 -2.21 11.46
C ARG A 130 14.64 -2.55 12.14
N SER A 131 13.60 -2.74 11.35
CA SER A 131 12.24 -3.04 11.81
C SER A 131 11.62 -1.91 12.64
N ALA A 132 11.85 -0.66 12.24
CA ALA A 132 11.30 0.56 12.82
C ALA A 132 11.42 0.65 14.35
N ARG A 133 12.49 0.13 14.92
CA ARG A 133 12.82 0.30 16.33
C ARG A 133 13.42 1.67 16.54
N ALA A 134 12.58 2.68 16.49
CA ALA A 134 12.97 4.07 16.59
C ALA A 134 12.21 4.75 17.71
N LEU A 135 12.79 5.83 18.22
CA LEU A 135 12.11 6.77 19.08
C LEU A 135 11.53 7.88 18.21
N ILE A 136 10.25 8.18 18.39
CA ILE A 136 9.61 9.38 17.86
C ILE A 136 9.52 10.35 19.02
N THR A 137 10.15 11.51 18.91
CA THR A 137 10.20 12.49 20.00
C THR A 137 8.81 13.09 20.22
N GLU A 138 8.32 12.97 21.44
CA GLU A 138 7.01 13.48 21.87
C GLU A 138 6.98 15.01 21.91
N GLY A 139 5.80 15.57 21.85
CA GLY A 139 5.51 16.98 22.00
C GLY A 139 4.31 17.41 21.15
N ASP A 140 3.66 18.50 21.57
CA ASP A 140 2.56 19.15 20.85
C ASP A 140 3.04 19.87 19.57
N ILE A 141 2.17 20.68 18.97
CA ILE A 141 2.50 21.46 17.75
C ILE A 141 3.67 22.43 17.98
N PHE A 142 3.91 22.90 19.20
CA PHE A 142 4.98 23.84 19.54
C PHE A 142 6.35 23.18 19.68
N ALA A 143 6.42 21.86 19.90
CA ALA A 143 7.69 21.17 20.02
C ALA A 143 8.53 21.27 18.74
N PRO A 144 9.87 21.23 18.83
CA PRO A 144 10.74 21.26 17.66
C PRO A 144 10.44 20.15 16.68
N ILE A 145 10.67 20.42 15.39
CA ILE A 145 10.64 19.41 14.32
C ILE A 145 12.01 19.27 13.68
N PHE A 146 12.27 18.10 13.09
CA PHE A 146 13.45 17.87 12.30
C PHE A 146 13.23 18.31 10.84
N GLY A 147 14.21 18.99 10.27
CA GLY A 147 14.20 19.44 8.90
C GLY A 147 15.52 19.13 8.19
N PRO A 148 15.49 19.00 6.85
CA PRO A 148 16.72 18.75 6.08
C PRO A 148 17.59 20.00 5.91
N THR A 149 17.15 21.14 6.43
CA THR A 149 17.87 22.43 6.47
C THR A 149 17.84 22.95 7.90
N ASN A 150 18.61 24.00 8.14
CA ASN A 150 18.60 24.69 9.44
C ASN A 150 17.35 25.57 9.64
N ASN A 151 17.30 26.26 10.75
CA ASN A 151 16.15 27.07 11.18
C ASN A 151 15.99 28.44 10.47
N ASP A 152 16.83 28.79 9.50
CA ASP A 152 16.93 30.16 8.97
C ASP A 152 15.61 30.68 8.40
N ILE A 153 14.91 29.83 7.60
CA ILE A 153 13.63 30.24 6.98
C ILE A 153 12.58 30.51 8.03
N GLN A 154 12.48 29.66 9.05
CA GLN A 154 11.50 29.87 10.12
C GLN A 154 11.84 31.10 10.95
N ALA A 155 13.09 31.27 11.33
CA ALA A 155 13.56 32.43 12.09
C ALA A 155 13.32 33.74 11.32
N GLU A 156 13.49 33.75 10.00
CA GLU A 156 13.16 34.88 9.13
C GLU A 156 11.64 35.13 9.11
N THR A 157 10.85 34.08 8.93
CA THR A 157 9.39 34.15 8.87
C THR A 157 8.78 34.66 10.19
N GLN A 158 9.35 34.28 11.31
CA GLN A 158 8.89 34.73 12.64
C GLN A 158 9.09 36.24 12.89
N LYS A 159 9.96 36.92 12.13
CA LYS A 159 10.14 38.36 12.22
C LYS A 159 8.96 39.15 11.64
N ASP A 160 8.16 38.54 10.78
CA ASP A 160 6.97 39.17 10.23
C ASP A 160 5.79 39.10 11.21
N THR A 161 5.63 40.14 12.01
CA THR A 161 4.58 40.22 13.06
C THR A 161 3.16 40.17 12.50
N ARG A 162 2.95 40.47 11.20
CA ARG A 162 1.63 40.42 10.55
C ARG A 162 1.11 38.97 10.44
N LEU A 163 1.99 37.98 10.49
CA LEU A 163 1.62 36.58 10.44
C LEU A 163 1.05 36.08 11.77
N ALA A 164 1.21 36.83 12.85
CA ALA A 164 0.74 36.50 14.20
C ALA A 164 1.11 35.08 14.65
N LEU A 165 2.37 34.68 14.39
CA LEU A 165 2.88 33.36 14.72
C LEU A 165 3.16 33.23 16.21
N VAL A 166 2.74 32.12 16.81
CA VAL A 166 3.00 31.81 18.24
C VAL A 166 3.68 30.46 18.38
N THR A 167 4.67 30.38 19.28
CA THR A 167 5.50 29.19 19.51
C THR A 167 5.33 28.62 20.92
N GLU A 168 4.33 29.15 21.66
CA GLU A 168 4.03 28.73 23.01
C GLU A 168 2.51 28.63 23.20
N PRO A 169 2.03 27.68 24.03
CA PRO A 169 0.62 27.52 24.31
C PRO A 169 0.04 28.74 25.03
N GLY A 170 -1.25 28.98 24.87
CA GLY A 170 -2.00 30.04 25.54
C GLY A 170 -1.86 31.44 24.93
N LYS A 171 -1.01 31.64 23.94
CA LYS A 171 -0.89 32.92 23.22
C LYS A 171 -1.91 32.99 22.06
N LYS A 172 -2.49 34.15 21.80
CA LYS A 172 -3.35 34.37 20.63
C LYS A 172 -2.51 34.50 19.38
N GLY A 173 -2.80 33.69 18.39
CA GLY A 173 -2.09 33.68 17.10
C GLY A 173 -2.18 32.32 16.42
N ARG A 174 -1.38 32.15 15.36
CA ARG A 174 -1.25 30.89 14.63
C ARG A 174 -0.17 30.02 15.27
N PRO A 175 -0.52 28.86 15.81
CA PRO A 175 0.46 27.97 16.44
C PRO A 175 1.43 27.42 15.39
N ILE A 176 2.72 27.45 15.72
CA ILE A 176 3.77 26.83 14.93
C ILE A 176 4.81 26.15 15.84
N HIS A 177 5.52 25.17 15.30
CA HIS A 177 6.65 24.56 15.98
C HIS A 177 7.72 25.60 16.36
N LYS A 178 8.32 25.45 17.54
CA LYS A 178 9.25 26.41 18.14
C LYS A 178 10.48 26.68 17.29
N ARG A 179 11.02 25.61 16.65
CA ARG A 179 12.15 25.68 15.74
C ARG A 179 12.23 24.45 14.84
N VAL A 180 13.00 24.58 13.77
CA VAL A 180 13.43 23.47 12.92
C VAL A 180 14.85 23.07 13.32
N GLU A 181 15.06 21.83 13.70
CA GLU A 181 16.39 21.28 13.97
C GLU A 181 16.95 20.66 12.68
N HIS A 182 18.19 21.06 12.33
CA HIS A 182 18.84 20.50 11.15
C HIS A 182 19.13 19.01 11.33
N TYR A 183 18.51 18.20 10.51
CA TYR A 183 18.59 16.76 10.60
C TYR A 183 18.85 16.13 9.22
N PRO A 184 20.11 16.11 8.76
CA PRO A 184 20.46 15.64 7.41
C PRO A 184 20.13 14.17 7.17
N PHE A 185 19.89 13.40 8.24
CA PHE A 185 19.45 12.01 8.17
C PHE A 185 18.15 11.83 7.38
N LEU A 186 17.25 12.82 7.35
CA LEU A 186 16.05 12.83 6.50
C LEU A 186 16.35 12.73 5.00
N ARG A 187 17.57 13.04 4.56
CA ARG A 187 18.01 12.92 3.15
C ARG A 187 18.80 11.65 2.86
N ALA A 188 19.08 10.85 3.85
CA ALA A 188 19.85 9.63 3.70
C ALA A 188 18.90 8.43 3.47
N SER A 189 19.22 7.55 2.53
CA SER A 189 18.42 6.35 2.24
C SER A 189 18.21 5.44 3.46
N ILE A 190 19.17 5.43 4.40
CA ILE A 190 19.04 4.67 5.65
C ILE A 190 17.86 5.16 6.52
N PHE A 191 17.38 6.39 6.33
CA PHE A 191 16.16 6.86 6.98
C PHE A 191 14.96 5.99 6.59
N CYS A 192 14.77 5.77 5.30
CA CYS A 192 13.74 4.86 4.76
C CYS A 192 13.98 3.41 5.20
N GLY A 193 15.25 3.00 5.24
CA GLY A 193 15.68 1.67 5.65
C GLY A 193 15.31 1.26 7.08
N ASN A 194 14.86 2.18 7.93
CA ASN A 194 14.35 1.83 9.25
C ASN A 194 13.08 0.97 9.16
N CYS A 195 12.18 1.26 8.23
CA CYS A 195 10.98 0.47 7.95
C CYS A 195 11.18 -0.47 6.76
N HIS A 196 11.83 0.02 5.68
CA HIS A 196 12.06 -0.76 4.45
C HIS A 196 13.27 -1.72 4.53
N SER A 197 13.62 -2.18 5.73
CA SER A 197 14.46 -3.35 6.03
C SER A 197 13.95 -3.98 7.31
N SER A 198 13.09 -4.96 7.21
CA SER A 198 12.42 -5.57 8.35
C SER A 198 12.72 -7.06 8.46
N ARG A 199 13.00 -7.48 9.69
CA ARG A 199 13.11 -8.90 10.07
C ARG A 199 12.10 -9.23 11.14
N LEU A 200 11.34 -10.27 10.89
CA LEU A 200 10.39 -10.82 11.83
C LEU A 200 11.10 -11.52 13.00
N PRO A 201 10.42 -11.74 14.13
CA PRO A 201 11.00 -12.48 15.28
C PRO A 201 11.54 -13.86 14.91
N THR A 202 11.00 -14.51 13.87
CA THR A 202 11.48 -15.78 13.32
C THR A 202 12.81 -15.67 12.57
N GLY A 203 13.37 -14.47 12.43
CA GLY A 203 14.56 -14.19 11.62
C GLY A 203 14.27 -14.07 10.11
N PHE A 204 13.04 -14.29 9.67
CA PHE A 204 12.66 -14.09 8.28
C PHE A 204 12.75 -12.60 7.89
N HIS A 205 13.45 -12.33 6.79
CA HIS A 205 13.56 -11.01 6.22
C HIS A 205 12.38 -10.78 5.30
N ASN A 206 11.37 -10.08 5.79
CA ASN A 206 10.11 -9.88 5.07
C ASN A 206 10.11 -8.64 4.19
N GLU A 207 10.95 -7.65 4.52
CA GLU A 207 11.10 -6.40 3.76
C GLU A 207 12.59 -6.18 3.48
N GLU A 208 13.00 -6.29 2.21
CA GLU A 208 14.42 -6.31 1.83
C GLU A 208 14.85 -5.08 1.01
N THR A 209 13.95 -4.14 0.68
CA THR A 209 14.22 -3.04 -0.26
C THR A 209 15.50 -2.26 0.06
N PHE A 210 15.71 -1.91 1.33
CA PHE A 210 16.91 -1.17 1.71
C PHE A 210 18.18 -2.03 1.65
N ASP A 211 18.10 -3.32 1.92
CA ASP A 211 19.25 -4.20 1.80
C ASP A 211 19.65 -4.43 0.34
N GLU A 212 18.69 -4.50 -0.58
CA GLU A 212 18.92 -4.51 -2.02
C GLU A 212 19.56 -3.19 -2.47
N TYR A 213 19.02 -2.05 -2.00
CA TYR A 213 19.56 -0.73 -2.31
C TYR A 213 21.02 -0.58 -1.92
N ARG A 214 21.43 -1.01 -0.73
CA ARG A 214 22.80 -0.83 -0.23
C ARG A 214 23.89 -1.42 -1.13
N THR A 215 23.54 -2.41 -1.93
CA THR A 215 24.47 -3.09 -2.86
C THR A 215 24.20 -2.74 -4.32
N SER A 216 23.33 -1.77 -4.57
CA SER A 216 22.86 -1.38 -5.91
C SER A 216 23.78 -0.34 -6.58
N PRO A 217 23.71 -0.22 -7.92
CA PRO A 217 24.36 0.86 -8.65
C PRO A 217 23.95 2.26 -8.16
N SER A 218 22.68 2.48 -7.80
CA SER A 218 22.22 3.76 -7.26
C SER A 218 22.93 4.14 -5.96
N ALA A 219 23.14 3.18 -5.05
CA ALA A 219 23.86 3.45 -3.81
C ALA A 219 25.32 3.83 -4.07
N VAL A 220 25.98 3.15 -5.01
CA VAL A 220 27.35 3.48 -5.44
C VAL A 220 27.43 4.89 -6.04
N ALA A 221 26.41 5.28 -6.82
CA ALA A 221 26.32 6.60 -7.44
C ALA A 221 25.85 7.71 -6.47
N GLY A 222 25.53 7.37 -5.21
CA GLY A 222 25.02 8.33 -4.21
C GLY A 222 23.57 8.78 -4.45
N VAL A 223 22.83 8.12 -5.35
CA VAL A 223 21.41 8.39 -5.60
C VAL A 223 20.59 7.77 -4.47
N THR A 224 19.83 8.58 -3.76
CA THR A 224 19.07 8.18 -2.58
C THR A 224 17.64 7.72 -2.93
N CYS A 225 16.98 7.05 -1.98
CA CYS A 225 15.54 6.71 -2.12
C CYS A 225 14.69 7.96 -2.37
N GLN A 226 15.03 9.04 -1.68
CA GLN A 226 14.32 10.31 -1.79
C GLN A 226 14.47 10.95 -3.18
N ASP A 227 15.59 10.73 -3.88
CA ASP A 227 15.80 11.29 -5.23
C ASP A 227 14.80 10.74 -6.26
N CYS A 228 14.37 9.48 -6.10
CA CYS A 228 13.40 8.83 -6.97
C CYS A 228 11.97 8.88 -6.44
N HIS A 229 11.76 8.63 -5.13
CA HIS A 229 10.40 8.52 -4.55
C HIS A 229 9.85 9.85 -4.00
N MET A 230 10.69 10.86 -3.83
CA MET A 230 10.30 12.20 -3.37
C MET A 230 10.80 13.30 -4.33
N GLY A 231 11.32 12.92 -5.49
CA GLY A 231 11.74 13.83 -6.56
C GLY A 231 10.55 14.40 -7.34
N LYS A 232 10.84 15.31 -8.29
CA LYS A 232 9.82 15.91 -9.17
C LYS A 232 9.26 14.93 -10.21
N VAL A 233 10.02 13.90 -10.56
CA VAL A 233 9.59 12.84 -11.49
C VAL A 233 9.56 11.52 -10.73
N PRO A 234 8.39 10.92 -10.50
CA PRO A 234 8.29 9.68 -9.75
C PRO A 234 9.10 8.54 -10.37
N GLY A 235 9.93 7.88 -9.55
CA GLY A 235 10.77 6.77 -9.97
C GLY A 235 12.09 7.17 -10.65
N GLU A 236 12.34 8.45 -10.88
CA GLU A 236 13.53 8.93 -11.58
C GLU A 236 14.29 9.99 -10.78
N ALA A 237 15.61 9.86 -10.67
CA ALA A 237 16.47 10.82 -9.97
C ALA A 237 16.71 12.09 -10.82
N LYS A 238 15.63 12.82 -11.17
CA LYS A 238 15.67 14.04 -12.01
C LYS A 238 15.59 15.35 -11.20
N GLY A 239 15.98 15.29 -9.93
CA GLY A 239 15.98 16.45 -9.05
C GLY A 239 14.63 16.73 -8.40
N PHE A 240 14.45 17.94 -7.92
CA PHE A 240 13.34 18.34 -7.06
C PHE A 240 12.73 19.65 -7.56
N ASP A 241 11.46 19.86 -7.27
CA ASP A 241 10.82 21.15 -7.47
C ASP A 241 11.40 22.20 -6.52
N LYS A 242 11.13 23.47 -6.83
CA LYS A 242 11.44 24.61 -5.96
C LYS A 242 10.13 25.33 -5.62
N GLY A 243 9.98 25.68 -4.36
CA GLY A 243 8.79 26.38 -3.88
C GLY A 243 8.89 26.71 -2.40
N PRO A 244 7.85 27.33 -1.84
CA PRO A 244 7.81 27.69 -0.44
C PRO A 244 7.72 26.42 0.44
N ALA A 245 8.45 26.42 1.56
CA ALA A 245 8.33 25.36 2.55
C ALA A 245 6.96 25.35 3.23
N ALA A 246 6.37 26.52 3.39
CA ALA A 246 5.06 26.76 3.97
C ALA A 246 4.40 27.98 3.30
N VAL A 247 3.08 28.03 3.33
CA VAL A 247 2.26 29.18 2.94
C VAL A 247 1.38 29.54 4.13
N ILE A 248 1.61 30.71 4.72
CA ILE A 248 0.92 31.16 5.93
C ILE A 248 -0.14 32.20 5.53
N GLY A 249 -1.38 31.77 5.46
CA GLY A 249 -2.46 32.55 4.84
C GLY A 249 -2.19 32.73 3.35
N LYS A 250 -1.78 33.95 2.91
CA LYS A 250 -1.39 34.25 1.53
C LYS A 250 0.11 34.49 1.38
N THR A 251 0.89 34.34 2.45
CA THR A 251 2.32 34.65 2.45
C THR A 251 3.12 33.36 2.30
N GLU A 252 3.87 33.30 1.19
CA GLU A 252 4.83 32.21 0.94
C GLU A 252 6.12 32.46 1.73
N THR A 253 6.66 31.37 2.31
CA THR A 253 8.01 31.41 2.86
C THR A 253 9.04 31.37 1.73
N LYS A 254 10.30 31.67 2.04
CA LYS A 254 11.40 31.61 1.07
C LYS A 254 11.41 30.27 0.32
N HIS A 255 11.50 30.36 -1.02
CA HIS A 255 11.55 29.20 -1.89
C HIS A 255 12.81 28.37 -1.68
N ARG A 256 12.64 27.07 -1.64
CA ARG A 256 13.71 26.08 -1.49
C ARG A 256 13.39 24.80 -2.27
N ARG A 257 14.29 23.84 -2.27
CA ARG A 257 14.02 22.48 -2.75
C ARG A 257 12.80 21.90 -2.00
N LEU A 258 11.83 21.40 -2.74
CA LEU A 258 10.65 20.70 -2.25
C LEU A 258 10.76 19.21 -2.55
N SER A 259 10.51 18.39 -1.53
CA SER A 259 10.31 16.96 -1.69
C SER A 259 8.82 16.67 -1.91
N ASN A 260 8.52 15.78 -2.85
CA ASN A 260 7.17 15.25 -3.04
C ASN A 260 6.85 14.26 -1.91
N HIS A 261 5.73 14.43 -1.23
CA HIS A 261 5.30 13.59 -0.10
C HIS A 261 4.31 12.50 -0.51
N SER A 262 4.07 12.27 -1.80
CA SER A 262 3.24 11.15 -2.26
C SER A 262 3.92 9.79 -2.11
N MET A 263 5.27 9.77 -2.14
CA MET A 263 6.10 8.57 -1.96
C MET A 263 5.49 7.33 -2.64
N PRO A 264 5.29 7.38 -3.98
CA PRO A 264 4.48 6.39 -4.68
C PRO A 264 5.12 5.01 -4.72
N GLY A 265 4.28 4.00 -4.66
CA GLY A 265 4.58 2.58 -4.81
C GLY A 265 3.41 1.85 -5.50
N PRO A 266 3.35 0.52 -5.48
CA PRO A 266 2.26 -0.23 -6.10
C PRO A 266 0.93 -0.19 -5.33
N ASP A 267 0.96 0.17 -4.04
CA ASP A 267 -0.21 0.13 -3.18
C ASP A 267 -1.18 1.29 -3.48
N PHE A 268 -2.48 1.01 -3.35
CA PHE A 268 -3.54 2.00 -3.52
C PHE A 268 -4.74 1.65 -2.62
N SER A 269 -5.49 2.69 -2.21
CA SER A 269 -6.64 2.49 -1.34
C SER A 269 -7.77 1.74 -2.05
N VAL A 270 -8.37 0.77 -1.35
CA VAL A 270 -9.60 0.09 -1.74
C VAL A 270 -10.80 0.55 -0.89
N LEU A 271 -10.59 1.54 -0.01
CA LEU A 271 -11.61 2.08 0.87
C LEU A 271 -12.57 3.01 0.13
N HIS A 272 -13.71 3.25 0.77
CA HIS A 272 -14.65 4.27 0.32
C HIS A 272 -14.00 5.66 0.33
N PRO A 273 -14.16 6.48 -0.73
CA PRO A 273 -13.50 7.80 -0.83
C PRO A 273 -13.93 8.79 0.27
N GLY A 274 -15.09 8.62 0.91
CA GLY A 274 -15.48 9.39 2.09
C GLY A 274 -14.67 9.04 3.35
N ILE A 275 -14.00 7.88 3.36
CA ILE A 275 -13.16 7.44 4.48
C ILE A 275 -11.69 7.75 4.21
N PHE A 276 -11.24 7.59 2.99
CA PHE A 276 -9.86 7.84 2.57
C PHE A 276 -9.86 8.49 1.17
N PRO A 277 -9.10 9.55 0.93
CA PRO A 277 -8.00 10.14 1.72
C PRO A 277 -8.47 10.87 2.98
N HIS A 278 -7.52 11.13 3.90
CA HIS A 278 -7.81 11.87 5.12
C HIS A 278 -8.33 13.28 4.82
N ASN A 279 -9.55 13.59 5.28
CA ASN A 279 -10.23 14.83 4.98
C ASN A 279 -11.12 15.28 6.16
N GLN A 280 -10.89 16.49 6.68
CA GLN A 280 -11.68 17.03 7.77
C GLN A 280 -13.13 17.35 7.40
N ASP A 281 -13.38 17.72 6.14
CA ASP A 281 -14.74 18.08 5.73
C ASP A 281 -15.62 16.81 5.64
N ALA A 282 -15.03 15.69 5.18
CA ALA A 282 -15.71 14.40 5.26
C ALA A 282 -16.03 13.99 6.71
N VAL A 283 -15.09 14.21 7.65
CA VAL A 283 -15.30 13.91 9.08
C VAL A 283 -16.38 14.79 9.70
N LYS A 284 -16.49 16.06 9.29
CA LYS A 284 -17.52 16.98 9.79
C LYS A 284 -18.91 16.64 9.27
N LEU A 285 -19.02 16.26 7.99
CA LEU A 285 -20.29 15.98 7.35
C LEU A 285 -20.94 14.72 7.91
N ALA A 286 -20.25 13.59 7.93
CA ALA A 286 -20.81 12.31 8.27
C ALA A 286 -19.83 11.45 9.07
N ASN A 287 -20.39 10.54 9.87
CA ASN A 287 -19.56 9.57 10.59
C ASN A 287 -19.14 8.40 9.68
N TYR A 288 -18.32 7.51 10.22
CA TYR A 288 -17.78 6.36 9.51
C TYR A 288 -18.84 5.44 8.90
N GLU A 289 -19.87 5.08 9.70
CA GLU A 289 -20.94 4.20 9.28
C GLU A 289 -21.83 4.84 8.21
N GLN A 290 -22.05 6.14 8.29
CA GLN A 290 -22.81 6.89 7.30
C GLN A 290 -22.08 6.93 5.96
N TRP A 291 -20.77 7.19 5.95
CA TRP A 291 -19.97 7.14 4.72
C TRP A 291 -20.00 5.76 4.05
N LEU A 292 -19.94 4.67 4.83
CA LEU A 292 -20.06 3.31 4.25
C LEU A 292 -21.41 3.03 3.58
N GLN A 293 -22.43 3.84 3.89
CA GLN A 293 -23.76 3.72 3.29
C GLN A 293 -23.96 4.64 2.08
N PHE A 294 -23.05 5.56 1.81
CA PHE A 294 -23.14 6.48 0.68
C PHE A 294 -22.69 5.78 -0.62
N ASP A 295 -23.63 5.58 -1.55
CA ASP A 295 -23.36 4.87 -2.80
C ASP A 295 -22.85 5.83 -3.89
N HIS A 296 -21.58 6.18 -3.80
CA HIS A 296 -20.94 7.05 -4.79
C HIS A 296 -20.85 6.42 -6.19
N GLU A 297 -20.82 5.08 -6.28
CA GLU A 297 -20.74 4.35 -7.56
C GLU A 297 -22.05 4.46 -8.36
N LYS A 298 -23.19 4.61 -7.68
CA LYS A 298 -24.47 4.90 -8.32
C LYS A 298 -24.68 6.38 -8.68
N GLY A 299 -23.75 7.23 -8.31
CA GLY A 299 -23.81 8.65 -8.63
C GLY A 299 -24.62 9.49 -7.64
N TRP A 300 -24.85 9.02 -6.40
CA TRP A 300 -25.56 9.83 -5.39
C TRP A 300 -24.95 11.24 -5.29
N GLY A 301 -25.83 12.24 -5.23
CA GLY A 301 -25.47 13.65 -5.17
C GLY A 301 -24.97 14.25 -6.50
N THR A 302 -25.18 13.57 -7.62
CA THR A 302 -24.99 14.17 -8.95
C THR A 302 -26.35 14.54 -9.54
N ASP A 303 -26.42 15.61 -10.36
CA ASP A 303 -27.65 16.01 -11.04
C ASP A 303 -28.25 14.86 -11.84
N GLU A 304 -27.40 14.07 -12.54
CA GLU A 304 -27.85 12.92 -13.33
C GLU A 304 -28.60 11.89 -12.48
N PHE A 305 -28.11 11.61 -11.27
CA PHE A 305 -28.79 10.65 -10.38
C PHE A 305 -30.00 11.28 -9.70
N GLU A 306 -29.87 12.48 -9.14
CA GLU A 306 -30.91 13.12 -8.32
C GLU A 306 -32.15 13.51 -9.14
N ASP A 307 -31.96 13.89 -10.41
CA ASP A 307 -33.08 14.21 -11.34
C ASP A 307 -33.81 12.96 -11.86
N ASN A 308 -33.20 11.78 -11.80
CA ASN A 308 -33.73 10.55 -12.38
C ASN A 308 -34.01 9.44 -11.35
N VAL A 309 -33.72 9.67 -10.08
CA VAL A 309 -33.98 8.67 -9.03
C VAL A 309 -35.48 8.49 -8.84
N ALA A 310 -35.93 7.25 -8.71
CA ALA A 310 -37.34 6.95 -8.52
C ALA A 310 -37.87 7.50 -7.18
N ASP A 311 -39.10 8.02 -7.15
CA ASP A 311 -39.75 8.61 -5.96
C ASP A 311 -39.83 7.64 -4.77
N ASP A 312 -39.86 6.34 -5.02
CA ASP A 312 -39.92 5.29 -4.00
C ASP A 312 -38.52 4.77 -3.58
N HIS A 313 -37.44 5.38 -4.09
CA HIS A 313 -36.06 4.98 -3.73
C HIS A 313 -35.80 5.18 -2.23
N LYS A 314 -35.32 4.13 -1.58
CA LYS A 314 -35.07 4.16 -0.14
C LYS A 314 -33.61 4.46 0.14
N PHE A 315 -33.35 5.68 0.57
CA PHE A 315 -32.06 6.05 1.11
C PHE A 315 -31.92 5.62 2.57
N PRO A 316 -30.69 5.34 3.05
CA PRO A 316 -30.40 5.28 4.48
C PRO A 316 -30.85 6.56 5.19
N GLN A 317 -31.23 6.45 6.45
CA GLN A 317 -31.86 7.56 7.20
C GLN A 317 -31.08 8.88 7.13
N PHE A 318 -29.76 8.83 7.24
CA PHE A 318 -28.90 10.03 7.19
C PHE A 318 -28.89 10.66 5.78
N TRP A 319 -28.93 9.85 4.74
CA TRP A 319 -28.82 10.28 3.35
C TRP A 319 -30.17 10.53 2.66
N GLN A 320 -31.27 10.68 3.41
CA GLN A 320 -32.57 11.03 2.85
C GLN A 320 -32.62 12.45 2.32
N ASP A 321 -31.85 13.36 2.94
CA ASP A 321 -31.74 14.75 2.52
C ASP A 321 -30.87 14.87 1.26
N GLN A 322 -31.44 15.47 0.21
CA GLN A 322 -30.79 15.67 -1.07
C GLN A 322 -29.62 16.65 -0.95
N ASP A 323 -29.78 17.71 -0.15
CA ASP A 323 -28.70 18.71 0.03
C ASP A 323 -27.47 18.08 0.69
N LEU A 324 -27.67 17.18 1.64
CA LEU A 324 -26.54 16.42 2.23
C LEU A 324 -25.85 15.50 1.22
N ARG A 325 -26.61 14.92 0.29
CA ARG A 325 -26.00 14.09 -0.76
C ARG A 325 -25.19 14.93 -1.76
N TYR A 326 -25.63 16.12 -2.10
CA TYR A 326 -24.86 17.08 -2.90
C TYR A 326 -23.59 17.52 -2.17
N GLU A 327 -23.68 17.90 -0.88
CA GLU A 327 -22.51 18.26 -0.07
C GLU A 327 -21.50 17.11 0.02
N ALA A 328 -21.98 15.88 0.22
CA ALA A 328 -21.15 14.69 0.19
C ALA A 328 -20.45 14.52 -1.16
N ARG A 329 -21.17 14.73 -2.27
CA ARG A 329 -20.62 14.63 -3.61
C ARG A 329 -19.51 15.65 -3.88
N ASP A 330 -19.69 16.90 -3.50
CA ASP A 330 -18.69 17.94 -3.62
C ASP A 330 -17.40 17.57 -2.86
N ILE A 331 -17.54 17.04 -1.64
CA ILE A 331 -16.40 16.52 -0.88
C ILE A 331 -15.71 15.39 -1.63
N LEU A 332 -16.47 14.42 -2.15
CA LEU A 332 -15.90 13.27 -2.86
C LEU A 332 -15.21 13.67 -4.17
N ASP A 333 -15.73 14.66 -4.90
CA ASP A 333 -15.13 15.12 -6.14
C ASP A 333 -13.73 15.74 -5.90
N GLU A 334 -13.54 16.45 -4.79
CA GLU A 334 -12.21 16.91 -4.39
C GLU A 334 -11.30 15.75 -3.92
N GLN A 335 -11.86 14.76 -3.27
CA GLN A 335 -11.13 13.55 -2.87
C GLN A 335 -10.73 12.71 -4.08
N PHE A 336 -11.60 12.58 -5.07
CA PHE A 336 -11.27 11.92 -6.34
C PHE A 336 -10.12 12.61 -7.07
N LYS A 337 -10.06 13.95 -7.08
CA LYS A 337 -8.89 14.66 -7.64
C LYS A 337 -7.59 14.29 -6.93
N THR A 338 -7.64 14.16 -5.60
CA THR A 338 -6.48 13.78 -4.79
C THR A 338 -6.09 12.31 -5.01
N LEU A 339 -7.06 11.40 -5.08
CA LEU A 339 -6.84 9.98 -5.38
C LEU A 339 -6.31 9.79 -6.81
N ASN A 340 -6.86 10.52 -7.79
CA ASN A 340 -6.38 10.47 -9.18
C ASN A 340 -4.92 10.92 -9.27
N TYR A 341 -4.55 12.02 -8.59
CA TYR A 341 -3.16 12.44 -8.50
C TYR A 341 -2.26 11.33 -7.91
N ALA A 342 -2.68 10.70 -6.81
CA ALA A 342 -1.92 9.60 -6.21
C ALA A 342 -1.78 8.40 -7.16
N ASN A 343 -2.83 8.08 -7.93
CA ASN A 343 -2.79 7.02 -8.93
C ASN A 343 -1.89 7.36 -10.13
N GLU A 344 -1.87 8.61 -10.57
CA GLU A 344 -0.93 9.08 -11.61
C GLU A 344 0.53 8.93 -11.14
N GLN A 345 0.84 9.34 -9.91
CA GLN A 345 2.18 9.16 -9.31
C GLN A 345 2.55 7.68 -9.23
N ARG A 346 1.63 6.83 -8.80
CA ARG A 346 1.74 5.38 -8.75
C ARG A 346 2.02 4.77 -10.13
N LEU A 347 1.24 5.14 -11.14
CA LEU A 347 1.44 4.67 -12.50
C LEU A 347 2.79 5.14 -13.08
N ALA A 348 3.18 6.38 -12.79
CA ALA A 348 4.46 6.94 -13.24
C ALA A 348 5.65 6.15 -12.67
N VAL A 349 5.67 5.88 -11.35
CA VAL A 349 6.76 5.12 -10.72
C VAL A 349 6.83 3.69 -11.25
N MET A 350 5.69 3.05 -11.50
CA MET A 350 5.65 1.69 -12.05
C MET A 350 6.14 1.67 -13.50
N LYS A 351 5.71 2.60 -14.34
CA LYS A 351 6.20 2.74 -15.72
C LYS A 351 7.69 3.12 -15.80
N ALA A 352 8.19 3.88 -14.84
CA ALA A 352 9.63 4.16 -14.75
C ALA A 352 10.44 2.90 -14.42
N GLY A 353 9.89 2.02 -13.57
CA GLY A 353 10.58 0.81 -13.08
C GLY A 353 10.59 -0.35 -14.06
N TYR A 354 9.55 -0.54 -14.83
CA TYR A 354 9.40 -1.68 -15.74
C TYR A 354 9.41 -1.23 -17.20
N LYS A 355 10.33 -1.78 -17.99
CA LYS A 355 10.45 -1.48 -19.44
C LYS A 355 10.33 -2.76 -20.24
N VAL A 356 9.30 -2.84 -21.08
CA VAL A 356 9.22 -3.83 -22.14
C VAL A 356 10.07 -3.31 -23.31
N GLU A 357 11.13 -4.04 -23.67
CA GLU A 357 12.12 -3.58 -24.65
C GLU A 357 11.95 -4.24 -26.01
N ASP A 358 11.84 -5.57 -26.02
CA ASP A 358 11.85 -6.36 -27.23
C ASP A 358 10.64 -7.29 -27.27
N PHE A 359 10.01 -7.39 -28.44
CA PHE A 359 9.08 -8.44 -28.82
C PHE A 359 9.65 -9.17 -30.01
N VAL A 360 9.84 -10.49 -29.91
CA VAL A 360 10.47 -11.32 -30.96
C VAL A 360 9.57 -12.51 -31.27
N VAL A 361 9.16 -12.64 -32.53
CA VAL A 361 8.54 -13.86 -33.07
C VAL A 361 9.65 -14.78 -33.55
N GLU A 362 9.81 -15.91 -32.90
CA GLU A 362 10.85 -16.89 -33.22
C GLU A 362 10.39 -17.87 -34.30
N LYS A 363 9.13 -18.29 -34.25
CA LYS A 363 8.49 -19.21 -35.18
C LYS A 363 7.04 -18.80 -35.45
N ALA A 364 6.59 -18.97 -36.68
CA ALA A 364 5.21 -18.70 -37.07
C ALA A 364 4.83 -19.60 -38.25
N ASN A 365 4.71 -20.90 -38.02
CA ASN A 365 4.33 -21.94 -39.03
C ASN A 365 3.54 -23.05 -38.32
N LEU A 366 3.00 -24.00 -39.06
CA LEU A 366 2.19 -25.08 -38.49
C LEU A 366 3.03 -26.16 -37.80
N SER A 367 4.25 -26.45 -38.28
CA SER A 367 5.09 -27.51 -37.72
C SER A 367 5.69 -27.12 -36.36
N ASP A 368 6.14 -25.87 -36.21
CA ASP A 368 6.75 -25.35 -35.00
C ASP A 368 5.77 -24.60 -34.08
N GLY A 369 4.57 -24.28 -34.60
CA GLY A 369 3.61 -23.42 -33.93
C GLY A 369 3.95 -21.92 -34.01
N LEU A 370 3.29 -21.11 -33.20
CA LEU A 370 3.64 -19.71 -33.02
C LEU A 370 4.44 -19.57 -31.72
N LYS A 371 5.73 -19.29 -31.84
CA LYS A 371 6.65 -19.07 -30.69
C LYS A 371 7.10 -17.62 -30.68
N PHE A 372 6.92 -16.99 -29.54
CA PHE A 372 7.34 -15.59 -29.34
C PHE A 372 7.82 -15.34 -27.91
N LYS A 373 8.59 -14.29 -27.76
CA LYS A 373 9.08 -13.87 -26.45
C LYS A 373 9.10 -12.36 -26.30
N ILE A 374 8.95 -11.94 -25.05
CA ILE A 374 8.90 -10.53 -24.64
C ILE A 374 10.00 -10.29 -23.62
N LYS A 375 10.80 -9.24 -23.81
CA LYS A 375 11.87 -8.87 -22.88
C LYS A 375 11.39 -7.82 -21.90
N LEU A 376 11.43 -8.15 -20.63
CA LEU A 376 11.13 -7.24 -19.54
C LEU A 376 12.41 -6.88 -18.80
N ARG A 377 12.70 -5.57 -18.70
CA ARG A 377 13.84 -5.02 -17.95
C ARG A 377 13.35 -4.36 -16.66
N ASN A 378 14.10 -4.56 -15.59
CA ASN A 378 14.09 -3.68 -14.44
C ASN A 378 14.94 -2.44 -14.75
N ALA A 379 14.29 -1.30 -14.99
CA ALA A 379 14.97 -0.03 -15.24
C ALA A 379 15.42 0.67 -13.94
N VAL A 380 14.99 0.18 -12.77
CA VAL A 380 15.43 0.69 -11.47
C VAL A 380 16.85 0.22 -11.21
N LEU A 381 17.73 1.16 -10.87
CA LEU A 381 19.10 0.86 -10.48
C LEU A 381 19.29 0.79 -8.96
N GLY A 382 18.22 0.99 -8.19
CA GLY A 382 18.25 1.07 -6.74
C GLY A 382 17.86 -0.21 -6.00
N HIS A 383 17.06 -1.07 -6.60
CA HIS A 383 16.57 -2.30 -5.97
C HIS A 383 16.01 -3.27 -7.01
N ASN A 384 15.68 -4.48 -6.61
CA ASN A 384 15.01 -5.45 -7.47
C ASN A 384 13.61 -4.97 -7.86
N ALA A 385 13.05 -5.56 -8.90
CA ALA A 385 11.67 -5.34 -9.33
C ALA A 385 10.96 -6.70 -9.53
N PRO A 386 9.91 -7.00 -8.73
CA PRO A 386 9.42 -6.25 -7.58
C PRO A 386 10.35 -6.31 -6.38
N THR A 387 10.17 -5.38 -5.43
CA THR A 387 10.87 -5.31 -4.15
C THR A 387 9.87 -5.23 -2.99
N GLY A 388 10.35 -5.11 -1.76
CA GLY A 388 9.54 -5.05 -0.56
C GLY A 388 9.09 -6.43 -0.11
N PHE A 389 7.80 -6.60 0.08
CA PHE A 389 7.22 -7.89 0.44
C PHE A 389 6.99 -8.76 -0.81
N ILE A 390 8.07 -9.26 -1.38
CA ILE A 390 8.16 -9.89 -2.70
C ILE A 390 7.27 -11.13 -2.91
N HIS A 391 6.77 -11.75 -1.83
CA HIS A 391 5.87 -12.91 -1.90
C HIS A 391 4.43 -12.52 -2.23
N GLU A 392 4.09 -11.24 -2.07
CA GLU A 392 2.76 -10.70 -2.38
C GLU A 392 2.77 -9.83 -3.64
N ARG A 393 3.92 -9.29 -4.03
CA ARG A 393 4.04 -8.43 -5.21
C ARG A 393 4.00 -9.25 -6.49
N MET A 394 2.92 -9.10 -7.26
CA MET A 394 2.74 -9.76 -8.56
C MET A 394 3.05 -8.78 -9.68
N VAL A 395 3.89 -9.18 -10.61
CA VAL A 395 4.08 -8.51 -11.91
C VAL A 395 4.13 -9.59 -12.96
N PHE A 396 3.16 -9.59 -13.86
CA PHE A 396 2.95 -10.68 -14.79
C PHE A 396 2.48 -10.18 -16.15
N PHE A 397 2.77 -10.96 -17.20
CA PHE A 397 2.17 -10.71 -18.49
C PHE A 397 0.80 -11.42 -18.60
N GLN A 398 -0.18 -10.68 -19.12
CA GLN A 398 -1.43 -11.23 -19.61
C GLN A 398 -1.39 -11.24 -21.13
N ILE A 399 -1.50 -12.44 -21.70
CA ILE A 399 -1.42 -12.67 -23.15
C ILE A 399 -2.74 -13.30 -23.61
N THR A 400 -3.29 -12.75 -24.69
CA THR A 400 -4.42 -13.35 -25.40
C THR A 400 -4.11 -13.36 -26.88
N VAL A 401 -4.22 -14.52 -27.53
CA VAL A 401 -4.07 -14.67 -28.98
C VAL A 401 -5.43 -15.03 -29.58
N THR A 402 -5.85 -14.25 -30.57
CA THR A 402 -7.15 -14.43 -31.26
C THR A 402 -6.93 -14.69 -32.76
N ASP A 403 -7.82 -15.48 -33.35
CA ASP A 403 -7.90 -15.67 -34.79
C ASP A 403 -8.53 -14.44 -35.49
N SER A 404 -8.60 -14.46 -36.82
CA SER A 404 -9.18 -13.40 -37.66
C SER A 404 -10.67 -13.14 -37.38
N ARG A 405 -11.37 -14.06 -36.71
CA ARG A 405 -12.78 -13.95 -36.31
C ARG A 405 -12.98 -13.53 -34.86
N GLY A 406 -11.87 -13.29 -34.13
CA GLY A 406 -11.90 -12.93 -32.73
C GLY A 406 -11.99 -14.11 -31.75
N ASN A 407 -11.93 -15.37 -32.24
CA ASN A 407 -11.91 -16.52 -31.34
C ASN A 407 -10.55 -16.66 -30.66
N VAL A 408 -10.57 -16.90 -29.35
CA VAL A 408 -9.34 -17.08 -28.57
C VAL A 408 -8.74 -18.45 -28.79
N VAL A 409 -7.49 -18.50 -29.25
CA VAL A 409 -6.72 -19.73 -29.45
C VAL A 409 -5.68 -19.97 -28.35
N PHE A 410 -5.28 -18.93 -27.63
CA PHE A 410 -4.33 -19.05 -26.52
C PHE A 410 -4.56 -17.97 -25.46
N ARG A 411 -4.34 -18.33 -24.19
CA ARG A 411 -4.30 -17.41 -23.05
C ARG A 411 -3.22 -17.81 -22.05
N SER A 412 -2.53 -16.82 -21.52
CA SER A 412 -1.66 -16.94 -20.35
C SER A 412 -1.80 -15.69 -19.47
N GLY A 413 -1.66 -15.84 -18.17
CA GLY A 413 -1.82 -14.74 -17.21
C GLY A 413 -3.26 -14.26 -17.03
N ASP A 414 -4.23 -15.01 -17.52
CA ASP A 414 -5.65 -14.78 -17.25
C ASP A 414 -6.03 -15.24 -15.84
N ARG A 415 -7.11 -14.66 -15.32
CA ARG A 415 -7.57 -14.89 -13.95
C ARG A 415 -8.70 -15.91 -13.92
N ASP A 416 -8.79 -16.64 -12.84
CA ASP A 416 -9.94 -17.44 -12.50
C ASP A 416 -11.10 -16.54 -11.97
N PRO A 417 -12.31 -17.09 -11.75
CA PRO A 417 -13.45 -16.34 -11.22
C PRO A 417 -13.26 -15.72 -9.82
N ASN A 418 -12.21 -16.11 -9.08
CA ASN A 418 -11.84 -15.48 -7.81
C ASN A 418 -10.82 -14.34 -7.98
N GLY A 419 -10.28 -14.13 -9.18
CA GLY A 419 -9.23 -13.15 -9.44
C GLY A 419 -7.80 -13.68 -9.27
N ASP A 420 -7.61 -14.97 -8.98
CA ASP A 420 -6.31 -15.61 -8.94
C ASP A 420 -5.80 -15.90 -10.35
N LEU A 421 -4.49 -15.83 -10.54
CA LEU A 421 -3.87 -16.38 -11.75
C LEU A 421 -4.06 -17.90 -11.78
N ARG A 422 -4.08 -18.51 -12.98
CA ARG A 422 -4.24 -19.98 -13.14
C ARG A 422 -2.99 -20.74 -12.70
N GLU A 423 -2.53 -20.45 -11.50
CA GLU A 423 -1.44 -21.14 -10.79
C GLU A 423 -2.00 -22.08 -9.71
N ARG A 424 -1.10 -22.78 -9.01
CA ARG A 424 -1.47 -23.68 -7.90
C ARG A 424 -2.22 -23.02 -6.73
N PRO A 425 -2.08 -21.71 -6.39
CA PRO A 425 -2.96 -21.07 -5.39
C PRO A 425 -4.42 -21.06 -5.78
N SER A 426 -4.75 -20.98 -7.07
CA SER A 426 -6.13 -20.98 -7.56
C SER A 426 -6.92 -22.19 -7.06
N ARG A 427 -8.08 -21.93 -6.48
CA ARG A 427 -9.01 -23.00 -6.08
C ARG A 427 -9.56 -23.76 -7.28
N TYR A 428 -9.77 -23.07 -8.40
CA TYR A 428 -10.28 -23.66 -9.64
C TYR A 428 -9.27 -24.62 -10.28
N VAL A 429 -8.00 -24.24 -10.29
CA VAL A 429 -6.92 -25.12 -10.77
C VAL A 429 -6.77 -26.35 -9.87
N ARG A 430 -6.75 -26.16 -8.55
CA ARG A 430 -6.65 -27.28 -7.59
C ARG A 430 -7.84 -28.24 -7.62
N ALA A 431 -9.02 -27.73 -7.98
CA ALA A 431 -10.22 -28.53 -8.13
C ALA A 431 -10.34 -29.19 -9.53
N GLY A 432 -9.35 -28.98 -10.41
CA GLY A 432 -9.38 -29.48 -11.78
C GLY A 432 -10.43 -28.82 -12.69
N LYS A 433 -10.99 -27.67 -12.26
CA LYS A 433 -12.00 -26.93 -13.03
C LYS A 433 -11.40 -26.03 -14.10
N LEU A 434 -10.16 -25.61 -13.91
CA LEU A 434 -9.38 -24.85 -14.88
C LEU A 434 -8.00 -25.48 -15.03
N PRO A 435 -7.40 -25.45 -16.23
CA PRO A 435 -6.05 -25.93 -16.44
C PRO A 435 -5.03 -25.01 -15.77
N LEU A 436 -3.93 -25.59 -15.31
CA LEU A 436 -2.76 -24.85 -14.87
C LEU A 436 -2.16 -24.10 -16.06
N ASP A 437 -1.84 -22.82 -15.89
CA ASP A 437 -1.07 -22.06 -16.86
C ASP A 437 0.42 -22.38 -16.72
N THR A 438 0.93 -23.24 -17.59
CA THR A 438 2.32 -23.70 -17.55
C THR A 438 3.30 -22.70 -18.18
N GLN A 439 2.79 -21.66 -18.87
CA GLN A 439 3.59 -20.64 -19.53
C GLN A 439 3.49 -19.28 -18.82
N LEU A 440 2.87 -19.24 -17.67
CA LEU A 440 2.71 -18.00 -16.89
C LEU A 440 4.06 -17.39 -16.54
N PHE A 441 4.27 -16.16 -17.01
CA PHE A 441 5.36 -15.31 -16.54
C PHE A 441 4.86 -14.44 -15.39
N ASN A 442 5.40 -14.66 -14.19
CA ASN A 442 5.08 -13.89 -12.99
C ASN A 442 6.34 -13.69 -12.14
N LEU A 443 6.63 -12.46 -11.75
CA LEU A 443 7.78 -12.11 -10.92
C LEU A 443 7.53 -12.28 -9.41
N GLN A 444 6.37 -12.77 -9.01
CA GLN A 444 6.09 -13.08 -7.61
C GLN A 444 7.08 -14.14 -7.09
N SER A 445 7.66 -13.87 -5.95
CA SER A 445 8.56 -14.84 -5.28
C SER A 445 7.76 -15.87 -4.50
N HIS A 446 8.30 -17.07 -4.39
CA HIS A 446 7.61 -18.20 -3.77
C HIS A 446 8.42 -18.83 -2.65
N PHE A 447 7.73 -19.35 -1.62
CA PHE A 447 8.35 -20.22 -0.65
C PHE A 447 8.55 -21.62 -1.23
N MET A 448 9.74 -22.18 -0.98
CA MET A 448 10.10 -23.55 -1.31
C MET A 448 10.13 -24.39 -0.04
N VAL A 449 9.43 -25.51 0.00
CA VAL A 449 9.43 -26.44 1.12
C VAL A 449 10.00 -27.78 0.70
N HIS A 450 10.68 -28.46 1.63
CA HIS A 450 11.10 -29.83 1.41
C HIS A 450 9.90 -30.76 1.19
N ASN A 451 9.98 -31.58 0.20
CA ASN A 451 9.04 -32.68 0.03
C ASN A 451 9.46 -33.82 0.99
N PHE A 452 8.47 -34.49 1.59
CA PHE A 452 8.72 -35.59 2.51
C PHE A 452 9.48 -36.76 1.87
N PHE A 453 9.30 -36.95 0.56
CA PHE A 453 9.96 -38.00 -0.22
C PHE A 453 11.21 -37.53 -0.98
N GLY A 454 11.80 -36.42 -0.56
CA GLY A 454 12.96 -35.82 -1.22
C GLY A 454 12.60 -34.73 -2.23
N GLY A 455 13.59 -33.89 -2.53
CA GLY A 455 13.42 -32.71 -3.39
C GLY A 455 12.68 -31.55 -2.71
N GLU A 456 12.40 -30.53 -3.48
CA GLU A 456 11.69 -29.34 -3.04
C GLU A 456 10.47 -29.07 -3.92
N ARG A 457 9.43 -28.52 -3.32
CA ARG A 457 8.26 -28.03 -4.05
C ARG A 457 7.99 -26.56 -3.70
N THR A 458 7.41 -25.84 -4.64
CA THR A 458 6.96 -24.47 -4.36
C THR A 458 5.79 -24.48 -3.40
N GLN A 459 5.95 -23.78 -2.29
CA GLN A 459 4.87 -23.44 -1.36
C GLN A 459 4.18 -22.19 -1.90
N GLN A 460 2.96 -22.34 -2.36
CA GLN A 460 2.27 -21.27 -3.05
C GLN A 460 1.35 -20.45 -2.15
N ARG A 461 1.15 -20.88 -0.92
CA ARG A 461 0.48 -20.10 0.09
C ARG A 461 1.52 -19.38 0.93
N THR A 462 1.48 -18.09 0.90
CA THR A 462 2.19 -17.24 1.84
C THR A 462 1.56 -17.29 3.24
N THR A 463 0.71 -18.26 3.51
CA THR A 463 0.09 -18.42 4.82
C THR A 463 1.18 -18.58 5.85
N PRO A 464 1.34 -17.60 6.72
CA PRO A 464 2.33 -17.68 7.79
C PRO A 464 1.95 -18.76 8.81
N PHE A 465 0.76 -19.32 8.72
CA PHE A 465 0.13 -20.10 9.76
C PHE A 465 -0.18 -21.52 9.29
N SER A 466 0.51 -22.46 9.85
CA SER A 466 -0.01 -23.82 9.93
C SER A 466 -1.14 -23.82 10.97
N ARG A 467 -2.25 -24.49 10.69
CA ARG A 467 -3.30 -24.71 11.70
C ARG A 467 -2.79 -25.50 12.91
N THR A 468 -1.66 -26.20 12.77
CA THR A 468 -0.98 -26.91 13.83
C THR A 468 0.02 -26.06 14.60
N THR A 469 0.26 -24.82 14.15
CA THR A 469 1.21 -23.90 14.77
C THR A 469 0.57 -23.29 16.01
N ARG A 470 1.11 -23.60 17.17
CA ARG A 470 0.67 -23.00 18.43
C ARG A 470 1.49 -21.74 18.68
N PRO A 471 0.87 -20.67 19.24
CA PRO A 471 1.59 -19.49 19.66
C PRO A 471 2.59 -19.86 20.76
N PHE A 472 3.67 -19.09 20.82
CA PHE A 472 4.68 -19.27 21.83
C PHE A 472 4.18 -18.95 23.21
N VAL A 473 4.26 -19.91 24.07
CA VAL A 473 4.20 -19.68 25.52
C VAL A 473 5.61 -19.79 26.13
N ARG A 474 6.54 -20.41 25.41
CA ARG A 474 7.96 -20.55 25.79
C ARG A 474 8.78 -20.57 24.52
N PRO A 475 10.10 -20.24 24.56
CA PRO A 475 10.93 -20.41 23.39
C PRO A 475 10.79 -21.85 22.94
N PRO A 476 10.13 -22.10 21.82
CA PRO A 476 9.97 -23.45 21.33
C PRO A 476 11.28 -23.86 20.71
N ILE A 477 11.54 -25.11 20.80
CA ILE A 477 12.63 -25.75 20.07
C ILE A 477 12.47 -25.54 18.57
N ASN A 478 11.22 -25.45 18.09
CA ASN A 478 10.89 -25.06 16.73
C ASN A 478 10.05 -23.79 16.77
N PRO A 479 10.61 -22.65 16.38
CA PRO A 479 9.83 -21.46 16.16
C PRO A 479 8.77 -21.79 15.13
N THR A 480 7.57 -21.66 15.56
CA THR A 480 6.42 -21.81 14.72
C THR A 480 6.49 -20.80 13.60
N ALA A 481 5.93 -21.14 12.47
CA ALA A 481 5.77 -20.24 11.35
C ALA A 481 4.77 -19.11 11.67
N ILE A 482 5.03 -18.40 12.74
CA ILE A 482 4.34 -17.17 13.03
C ILE A 482 5.00 -16.14 12.12
N LEU A 483 4.19 -15.51 11.30
CA LEU A 483 4.62 -14.46 10.40
C LEU A 483 5.55 -14.99 9.29
N MET A 484 4.96 -15.59 8.29
CA MET A 484 5.39 -15.57 6.90
C MET A 484 6.39 -16.63 6.44
N ARG A 485 7.22 -17.18 7.27
CA ARG A 485 8.11 -18.26 6.85
C ARG A 485 7.90 -19.49 7.70
N PRO A 486 7.27 -20.53 7.17
CA PRO A 486 7.30 -21.83 7.80
C PRO A 486 8.75 -22.29 8.04
N ASN A 487 9.00 -22.91 9.19
CA ASN A 487 10.31 -23.45 9.49
C ASN A 487 10.77 -24.42 8.38
N GLY A 488 12.03 -24.35 7.98
CA GLY A 488 12.58 -25.20 6.93
C GLY A 488 12.25 -24.76 5.50
N THR A 489 11.64 -23.60 5.28
CA THR A 489 11.39 -23.08 3.93
C THR A 489 12.52 -22.21 3.44
N ARG A 490 12.70 -22.19 2.12
CA ARG A 490 13.54 -21.25 1.39
C ARG A 490 12.69 -20.36 0.49
N THR A 491 13.20 -19.21 0.12
CA THR A 491 12.56 -18.33 -0.86
C THR A 491 13.18 -18.54 -2.23
N LYS A 492 12.35 -18.86 -3.22
CA LYS A 492 12.71 -18.74 -4.63
C LYS A 492 12.38 -17.32 -5.05
N LYS A 493 13.40 -16.48 -5.18
CA LYS A 493 13.26 -15.10 -5.68
C LYS A 493 13.05 -15.13 -7.18
N SER A 494 12.03 -14.44 -7.67
CA SER A 494 11.68 -14.35 -9.09
C SER A 494 11.85 -12.93 -9.64
N GLY A 495 12.09 -11.94 -8.79
CA GLY A 495 12.31 -10.55 -9.20
C GLY A 495 13.54 -10.38 -10.11
N ILE A 496 13.58 -9.25 -10.81
CA ILE A 496 14.68 -8.86 -11.70
C ILE A 496 15.61 -7.94 -10.92
N GLU A 497 16.88 -8.23 -10.92
CA GLU A 497 17.94 -7.42 -10.30
C GLU A 497 18.05 -6.01 -10.93
N PRO A 498 18.65 -5.03 -10.25
CA PRO A 498 18.83 -3.67 -10.77
C PRO A 498 19.46 -3.64 -12.16
N GLY A 499 18.78 -3.04 -13.14
CA GLY A 499 19.21 -2.97 -14.54
C GLY A 499 19.16 -4.30 -15.32
N GLY A 500 18.80 -5.40 -14.66
CA GLY A 500 18.69 -6.72 -15.28
C GLY A 500 17.42 -6.89 -16.10
N PHE A 501 17.28 -8.07 -16.74
CA PHE A 501 16.11 -8.39 -17.55
C PHE A 501 15.73 -9.88 -17.45
N ARG A 502 14.49 -10.18 -17.88
CA ARG A 502 13.98 -11.54 -18.08
C ARG A 502 13.23 -11.61 -19.41
N TRP A 503 13.23 -12.80 -20.01
CA TRP A 503 12.39 -13.13 -21.17
C TRP A 503 11.16 -13.92 -20.71
N ALA A 504 9.98 -13.45 -21.11
CA ALA A 504 8.75 -14.22 -21.07
C ALA A 504 8.57 -14.91 -22.42
N ALA A 505 8.52 -16.23 -22.45
CA ALA A 505 8.41 -17.00 -23.67
C ALA A 505 7.06 -17.73 -23.71
N TYR A 506 6.45 -17.76 -24.91
CA TYR A 506 5.12 -18.31 -25.14
C TYR A 506 5.11 -19.15 -26.42
N GLU A 507 4.32 -20.23 -26.40
CA GLU A 507 4.14 -21.13 -27.51
C GLU A 507 2.66 -21.46 -27.70
N VAL A 508 2.16 -21.28 -28.91
CA VAL A 508 0.84 -21.71 -29.35
C VAL A 508 1.02 -22.89 -30.30
N ASP A 509 0.47 -24.03 -29.92
CA ASP A 509 0.60 -25.27 -30.70
C ASP A 509 0.07 -25.10 -32.14
N GLY A 510 0.74 -25.70 -33.12
CA GLY A 510 0.38 -25.57 -34.53
C GLY A 510 -1.00 -26.13 -34.87
N ASP A 511 -1.50 -27.11 -34.11
CA ASP A 511 -2.85 -27.68 -34.25
C ASP A 511 -3.99 -26.67 -33.99
N LYS A 512 -3.70 -25.60 -33.28
CA LYS A 512 -4.61 -24.48 -33.02
C LYS A 512 -4.54 -23.38 -34.07
N LEU A 513 -3.66 -23.50 -35.03
CA LEU A 513 -3.35 -22.49 -36.03
C LEU A 513 -3.75 -22.95 -37.44
N LYS A 514 -3.87 -21.98 -38.35
CA LYS A 514 -4.13 -22.21 -39.74
C LYS A 514 -3.12 -21.49 -40.62
N ALA A 515 -2.59 -22.17 -41.65
CA ALA A 515 -1.67 -21.57 -42.60
C ALA A 515 -2.33 -20.39 -43.34
N GLY A 516 -1.60 -19.30 -43.50
CA GLY A 516 -2.07 -18.08 -44.14
C GLY A 516 -3.00 -17.20 -43.29
N GLU A 517 -3.43 -17.68 -42.14
CA GLU A 517 -4.25 -16.88 -41.22
C GLU A 517 -3.40 -15.90 -40.38
N THR A 518 -3.95 -14.72 -40.13
CA THR A 518 -3.32 -13.70 -39.26
C THR A 518 -3.95 -13.74 -37.89
N TYR A 519 -3.10 -13.86 -36.87
CA TYR A 519 -3.48 -13.88 -35.46
C TYR A 519 -3.12 -12.56 -34.80
N THR A 520 -3.99 -12.10 -33.91
CA THR A 520 -3.77 -10.88 -33.12
C THR A 520 -3.36 -11.26 -31.70
N LEU A 521 -2.21 -10.76 -31.28
CA LEU A 521 -1.66 -10.93 -29.95
C LEU A 521 -1.95 -9.67 -29.13
N HIS A 522 -2.77 -9.77 -28.10
CA HIS A 522 -2.99 -8.73 -27.10
C HIS A 522 -2.13 -9.04 -25.89
N MET A 523 -1.28 -8.13 -25.52
CA MET A 523 -0.25 -8.31 -24.48
C MET A 523 -0.31 -7.16 -23.50
N LYS A 524 -0.41 -7.47 -22.21
CA LYS A 524 -0.37 -6.48 -21.10
C LYS A 524 0.66 -6.91 -20.08
N LEU A 525 1.36 -5.92 -19.49
CA LEU A 525 2.14 -6.11 -18.28
C LEU A 525 1.35 -5.50 -17.12
N ILE A 526 0.97 -6.34 -16.16
CA ILE A 526 0.11 -5.98 -15.05
C ILE A 526 0.88 -6.10 -13.74
N ALA A 527 0.75 -5.08 -12.87
CA ALA A 527 1.17 -5.18 -11.48
C ALA A 527 -0.04 -5.22 -10.55
N GLN A 528 0.03 -6.09 -9.54
CA GLN A 528 -0.95 -6.23 -8.48
C GLN A 528 -0.22 -6.30 -7.15
N ALA A 529 -0.63 -5.47 -6.21
CA ALA A 529 0.04 -5.35 -4.92
C ALA A 529 -0.11 -6.60 -4.05
N GLU A 530 -1.29 -7.24 -4.10
CA GLU A 530 -1.63 -8.38 -3.25
C GLU A 530 -2.37 -9.45 -4.07
N PRO A 531 -2.01 -10.74 -3.94
CA PRO A 531 -2.69 -11.83 -4.63
C PRO A 531 -4.12 -12.03 -4.09
N ALA A 532 -5.06 -12.38 -4.95
CA ALA A 532 -6.44 -12.66 -4.54
C ALA A 532 -6.53 -13.79 -3.49
N PHE A 533 -5.77 -14.88 -3.67
CA PHE A 533 -5.74 -15.99 -2.70
C PHE A 533 -5.26 -15.57 -1.31
N PHE A 534 -4.46 -14.52 -1.20
CA PHE A 534 -3.99 -14.01 0.08
C PHE A 534 -5.14 -13.42 0.88
N ILE A 535 -6.02 -12.65 0.23
CA ILE A 535 -7.24 -12.11 0.84
C ILE A 535 -8.12 -13.24 1.37
N ASP A 536 -8.29 -14.29 0.55
CA ASP A 536 -9.07 -15.47 0.92
C ASP A 536 -8.50 -16.21 2.14
N VAL A 537 -7.19 -16.28 2.26
CA VAL A 537 -6.51 -16.87 3.43
C VAL A 537 -6.75 -16.04 4.70
N GLN A 538 -6.87 -14.74 4.58
CA GLN A 538 -7.14 -13.84 5.70
C GLN A 538 -8.62 -13.81 6.13
N SER A 539 -9.49 -14.51 5.40
CA SER A 539 -10.94 -14.51 5.66
C SER A 539 -11.34 -14.88 7.10
N SER A 540 -10.56 -15.74 7.75
CA SER A 540 -10.80 -16.14 9.14
C SER A 540 -10.52 -15.04 10.18
N ALA A 541 -9.89 -13.94 9.77
CA ALA A 541 -9.54 -12.81 10.63
C ALA A 541 -10.56 -11.66 10.53
N GLY A 542 -11.71 -11.88 9.92
CA GLY A 542 -12.75 -10.86 9.79
C GLY A 542 -12.40 -9.74 8.81
N VAL A 543 -11.61 -10.06 7.78
CA VAL A 543 -11.23 -9.11 6.72
C VAL A 543 -12.47 -8.50 6.10
N GLY A 544 -12.51 -7.19 6.02
CA GLY A 544 -13.57 -6.44 5.36
C GLY A 544 -14.83 -6.25 6.19
N LEU A 545 -15.06 -7.02 7.26
CA LEU A 545 -16.27 -6.85 8.09
C LEU A 545 -16.35 -5.43 8.68
N ASP A 546 -15.23 -4.89 9.05
CA ASP A 546 -15.11 -3.57 9.64
C ASP A 546 -15.34 -2.42 8.64
N TYR A 547 -15.10 -2.68 7.35
CA TYR A 547 -15.34 -1.75 6.24
C TYR A 547 -16.61 -2.11 5.44
N ASN A 548 -17.44 -2.99 5.99
CA ASN A 548 -18.66 -3.49 5.36
C ASN A 548 -18.42 -4.21 4.01
N PHE A 549 -17.23 -4.75 3.81
CA PHE A 549 -16.92 -5.56 2.62
C PHE A 549 -17.22 -7.04 2.87
N SER A 550 -17.83 -7.68 1.91
CA SER A 550 -17.71 -9.13 1.79
C SER A 550 -16.30 -9.49 1.33
N LEU A 551 -15.84 -10.70 1.66
CA LEU A 551 -14.53 -11.20 1.20
C LEU A 551 -14.40 -11.12 -0.33
N ARG A 552 -15.47 -11.46 -1.05
CA ARG A 552 -15.51 -11.39 -2.52
C ARG A 552 -15.38 -9.96 -3.03
N GLU A 553 -16.01 -9.03 -2.39
CA GLU A 553 -15.92 -7.61 -2.74
C GLU A 553 -14.52 -7.06 -2.50
N LEU A 554 -13.92 -7.33 -1.34
CA LEU A 554 -12.54 -6.92 -1.06
C LEU A 554 -11.57 -7.51 -2.09
N THR A 555 -11.73 -8.81 -2.42
CA THR A 555 -10.89 -9.45 -3.45
C THR A 555 -11.06 -8.76 -4.80
N LYS A 556 -12.31 -8.45 -5.19
CA LYS A 556 -12.59 -7.72 -6.42
C LYS A 556 -11.91 -6.35 -6.43
N ARG A 557 -12.07 -5.57 -5.37
CA ARG A 557 -11.46 -4.23 -5.24
C ARG A 557 -9.93 -4.27 -5.34
N VAL A 558 -9.29 -5.23 -4.69
CA VAL A 558 -7.83 -5.44 -4.78
C VAL A 558 -7.39 -5.81 -6.20
N VAL A 559 -8.20 -6.59 -6.92
CA VAL A 559 -7.94 -6.92 -8.33
C VAL A 559 -8.16 -5.71 -9.24
N ASP A 560 -9.23 -4.95 -9.01
CA ASP A 560 -9.62 -3.79 -9.82
C ASP A 560 -8.59 -2.65 -9.73
N VAL A 561 -7.90 -2.49 -8.58
CA VAL A 561 -6.81 -1.51 -8.44
C VAL A 561 -5.47 -2.00 -8.99
N SER A 562 -5.42 -3.11 -9.74
CA SER A 562 -4.22 -3.52 -10.47
C SER A 562 -3.78 -2.44 -11.47
N ILE A 563 -2.51 -2.42 -11.82
CA ILE A 563 -1.92 -1.41 -12.70
C ILE A 563 -1.59 -2.06 -14.05
N ASP A 564 -2.15 -1.55 -15.13
CA ASP A 564 -1.69 -1.83 -16.49
C ASP A 564 -0.45 -0.96 -16.76
N ILE A 565 0.75 -1.55 -16.56
CA ILE A 565 2.02 -0.83 -16.74
C ILE A 565 2.29 -0.58 -18.22
N TRP A 566 1.96 -1.58 -19.05
CA TRP A 566 2.21 -1.57 -20.48
C TRP A 566 1.18 -2.43 -21.20
N GLU A 567 0.82 -2.02 -22.41
CA GLU A 567 -0.07 -2.76 -23.32
C GLU A 567 0.39 -2.61 -24.76
N GLN A 568 0.32 -3.70 -25.52
CA GLN A 568 0.62 -3.70 -26.94
C GLN A 568 -0.24 -4.75 -27.66
N THR A 569 -0.64 -4.43 -28.89
CA THR A 569 -1.28 -5.36 -29.82
C THR A 569 -0.36 -5.58 -31.01
N GLN A 570 -0.18 -6.83 -31.42
CA GLN A 570 0.68 -7.22 -32.54
C GLN A 570 -0.03 -8.26 -33.40
N SER A 571 0.09 -8.15 -34.74
CA SER A 571 -0.42 -9.15 -35.68
C SER A 571 0.70 -10.02 -36.20
N VAL A 572 0.44 -11.34 -36.31
CA VAL A 572 1.39 -12.34 -36.84
C VAL A 572 0.66 -13.28 -37.81
N THR A 573 1.18 -13.39 -39.01
CA THR A 573 0.64 -14.33 -40.02
C THR A 573 1.39 -15.65 -39.98
N ILE A 574 0.68 -16.76 -39.95
CA ILE A 574 1.24 -18.10 -39.95
C ILE A 574 1.64 -18.47 -41.41
N LYS A 575 2.91 -18.73 -41.59
CA LYS A 575 3.45 -19.07 -42.91
C LYS A 575 2.90 -20.42 -43.37
N GLN A 576 2.61 -20.54 -44.66
CA GLN A 576 2.47 -21.84 -45.31
C GLN A 576 3.84 -22.51 -45.32
N GLU A 577 3.91 -23.79 -45.01
CA GLU A 577 5.13 -24.55 -45.21
C GLU A 577 5.44 -24.49 -46.70
N GLY A 578 6.56 -23.89 -47.05
CA GLY A 578 7.02 -23.91 -48.44
C GLY A 578 7.29 -25.36 -48.83
N GLY A 579 6.58 -25.85 -49.83
CA GLY A 579 7.00 -27.09 -50.49
C GLY A 579 8.46 -26.92 -50.93
N VAL A 580 9.26 -27.96 -50.64
CA VAL A 580 10.64 -28.11 -51.07
C VAL A 580 10.73 -27.94 -52.57
#